data_543b5f8d3c78cdac08568bff40fc1ab9
#
_entry.id   543b5f8d3c78cdac08568bff40fc1ab9
#
_cell.length_a   1.000
_cell.length_b   1.000
_cell.length_c   1.000
_cell.angle_alpha   90.00
_cell.angle_beta   90.00
_cell.angle_gamma   90.00
#
_symmetry.space_group_name_H-M   'P 1'
#
loop_
_entity.id
_entity.type
_entity.pdbx_description
1 polymer ?
#
loop_
_entity_poly.entity_id
_entity_poly.type
_entity_poly.pdbx_seq_one_letter_code
_entity_poly.pdbx_strand_id
1 'polypeptide(L)'
;MRPMPAIATLLAIAMLLANAADAVAEDADTVAQDQHAMSYREMADTMQMDDTTRFGKVMFDQLEWRDGGADEGRAAWDAQGYYGGDYDKLWIKTEGKYVTGSRDAASASDAGGRVGAGAGDSGIRDANVEVLWNRVISPWWNVQAGGRQDFGPGQSRTWAAVGIQGLAPQWFEAEATVYTSDEGRTAARLKSQYDLLLTQRLVLQPFAEANLYGRSDPAHQIGSGLADLEVSVRLRYEVRREFAPYVGIVWLRRFGGTADLARAAGGDAHDLELAAGLRVWF
;
A
#
# COMPACT_ATOMS: atom_id res chain seq x y z
N MET A 1 -9.48 5.74 33.20
CA MET A 1 -8.66 5.24 32.09
C MET A 1 -9.45 4.18 31.35
N ARG A 2 -9.94 4.47 30.17
CA ARG A 2 -10.72 3.54 29.34
C ARG A 2 -9.92 3.25 28.06
N PRO A 3 -9.42 2.03 27.86
CA PRO A 3 -8.84 1.62 26.57
C PRO A 3 -9.91 0.92 25.74
N MET A 4 -10.70 1.63 24.95
CA MET A 4 -11.71 0.98 24.10
C MET A 4 -12.04 1.68 22.77
N PRO A 5 -11.10 2.10 21.92
CA PRO A 5 -11.46 2.25 20.51
C PRO A 5 -10.84 1.20 19.59
N ALA A 6 -9.65 0.66 19.91
CA ALA A 6 -8.95 -0.26 19.00
C ALA A 6 -9.67 -1.60 18.80
N ILE A 7 -10.30 -2.14 19.86
CA ILE A 7 -11.06 -3.40 19.79
C ILE A 7 -12.34 -3.24 18.96
N ALA A 8 -12.99 -2.09 19.05
CA ALA A 8 -14.21 -1.80 18.27
C ALA A 8 -13.88 -1.68 16.76
N THR A 9 -12.74 -1.13 16.42
CA THR A 9 -12.29 -1.01 15.02
C THR A 9 -11.90 -2.36 14.43
N LEU A 10 -11.21 -3.19 15.21
CA LEU A 10 -10.89 -4.57 14.80
C LEU A 10 -12.14 -5.44 14.66
N LEU A 11 -13.14 -5.25 15.52
CA LEU A 11 -14.44 -5.93 15.42
C LEU A 11 -15.21 -5.46 14.18
N ALA A 12 -15.18 -4.19 13.83
CA ALA A 12 -15.83 -3.67 12.63
C ALA A 12 -15.19 -4.23 11.33
N ILE A 13 -13.88 -4.33 11.30
CA ILE A 13 -13.15 -4.96 10.18
C ILE A 13 -13.44 -6.46 10.12
N ALA A 14 -13.48 -7.15 11.26
CA ALA A 14 -13.86 -8.56 11.33
C ALA A 14 -15.32 -8.79 10.91
N MET A 15 -16.26 -7.90 11.25
CA MET A 15 -17.64 -7.96 10.77
C MET A 15 -17.76 -7.69 9.27
N LEU A 16 -16.96 -6.79 8.71
CA LEU A 16 -16.91 -6.56 7.26
C LEU A 16 -16.37 -7.78 6.51
N LEU A 17 -15.36 -8.44 7.07
CA LEU A 17 -14.82 -9.69 6.53
C LEU A 17 -15.80 -10.86 6.68
N ALA A 18 -16.54 -10.94 7.78
CA ALA A 18 -17.57 -11.96 8.00
C ALA A 18 -18.75 -11.79 7.03
N ASN A 19 -19.24 -10.56 6.83
CA ASN A 19 -20.31 -10.29 5.86
C ASN A 19 -19.87 -10.56 4.41
N ALA A 20 -18.60 -10.37 4.09
CA ALA A 20 -18.06 -10.75 2.77
C ALA A 20 -17.99 -12.28 2.61
N ALA A 21 -17.72 -13.02 3.67
CA ALA A 21 -17.72 -14.49 3.69
C ALA A 21 -19.13 -15.07 3.54
N ASP A 22 -20.14 -14.47 4.21
CA ASP A 22 -21.53 -14.89 4.09
C ASP A 22 -22.10 -14.63 2.68
N ALA A 23 -21.75 -13.51 2.05
CA ALA A 23 -22.15 -13.22 0.67
C ALA A 23 -21.53 -14.23 -0.33
N VAL A 24 -20.34 -14.74 -0.06
CA VAL A 24 -19.68 -15.79 -0.87
C VAL A 24 -20.33 -17.15 -0.65
N ALA A 25 -20.84 -17.42 0.57
CA ALA A 25 -21.52 -18.69 0.88
C ALA A 25 -22.90 -18.75 0.21
N GLU A 26 -23.62 -17.64 0.14
CA GLU A 26 -24.95 -17.58 -0.48
C GLU A 26 -24.90 -17.78 -2.01
N ASP A 27 -23.83 -17.30 -2.69
CA ASP A 27 -23.60 -17.57 -4.11
C ASP A 27 -23.21 -19.05 -4.36
N ALA A 28 -22.54 -19.70 -3.41
CA ALA A 28 -22.16 -21.10 -3.55
C ALA A 28 -23.37 -22.06 -3.47
N ASP A 29 -24.39 -21.74 -2.67
CA ASP A 29 -25.59 -22.56 -2.53
C ASP A 29 -26.52 -22.46 -3.76
N THR A 30 -26.53 -21.34 -4.48
CA THR A 30 -27.33 -21.19 -5.71
C THR A 30 -26.73 -21.94 -6.90
N VAL A 31 -25.43 -22.19 -6.92
CA VAL A 31 -24.75 -22.99 -7.95
C VAL A 31 -24.97 -24.51 -7.74
N ALA A 32 -25.31 -24.95 -6.54
CA ALA A 32 -25.50 -26.36 -6.22
C ALA A 32 -26.83 -26.96 -6.71
N GLN A 33 -27.75 -26.18 -7.25
CA GLN A 33 -29.08 -26.66 -7.67
C GLN A 33 -29.18 -27.12 -9.13
N ASP A 34 -28.16 -26.91 -9.94
CA ASP A 34 -28.19 -27.34 -11.33
C ASP A 34 -27.50 -28.71 -11.48
N GLN A 35 -28.24 -29.80 -11.24
CA GLN A 35 -27.76 -31.19 -11.21
C GLN A 35 -27.26 -31.71 -12.58
N HIS A 36 -27.17 -30.87 -13.60
CA HIS A 36 -26.71 -31.24 -14.95
C HIS A 36 -25.54 -30.39 -15.44
N ALA A 37 -25.02 -29.47 -14.61
CA ALA A 37 -23.83 -28.75 -14.97
C ALA A 37 -22.60 -29.65 -14.86
N MET A 38 -21.87 -29.81 -15.95
CA MET A 38 -20.55 -30.46 -15.94
C MET A 38 -19.69 -29.77 -14.89
N SER A 39 -18.97 -30.57 -14.09
CA SER A 39 -18.00 -29.99 -13.17
C SER A 39 -16.97 -29.15 -13.94
N TYR A 40 -16.41 -28.11 -13.30
CA TYR A 40 -15.39 -27.28 -13.95
C TYR A 40 -14.23 -28.09 -14.52
N ARG A 41 -13.81 -29.17 -13.85
CA ARG A 41 -12.76 -30.08 -14.34
C ARG A 41 -13.18 -30.83 -15.60
N GLU A 42 -14.39 -31.38 -15.64
CA GLU A 42 -14.91 -32.07 -16.83
C GLU A 42 -15.06 -31.13 -18.02
N MET A 43 -15.45 -29.89 -17.76
CA MET A 43 -15.52 -28.83 -18.78
C MET A 43 -14.13 -28.46 -19.29
N ALA A 44 -13.15 -28.27 -18.40
CA ALA A 44 -11.77 -27.96 -18.73
C ALA A 44 -11.13 -29.09 -19.57
N ASP A 45 -11.30 -30.32 -19.15
CA ASP A 45 -10.81 -31.50 -19.90
C ASP A 45 -11.47 -31.62 -21.28
N THR A 46 -12.78 -31.38 -21.37
CA THR A 46 -13.53 -31.45 -22.64
C THR A 46 -13.14 -30.34 -23.60
N MET A 47 -12.85 -29.14 -23.06
CA MET A 47 -12.44 -27.94 -23.85
C MET A 47 -10.93 -27.86 -24.05
N GLN A 48 -10.16 -28.84 -23.56
CA GLN A 48 -8.68 -28.83 -23.59
C GLN A 48 -8.12 -27.50 -23.00
N MET A 49 -8.75 -26.97 -21.95
CA MET A 49 -8.25 -25.81 -21.25
C MET A 49 -7.02 -26.20 -20.44
N ASP A 50 -5.89 -25.55 -20.72
CA ASP A 50 -4.67 -25.78 -19.95
C ASP A 50 -4.67 -24.86 -18.71
N ASP A 51 -5.21 -25.37 -17.60
CA ASP A 51 -5.21 -24.70 -16.28
C ASP A 51 -3.82 -24.70 -15.62
N THR A 52 -2.80 -25.27 -16.27
CA THR A 52 -1.45 -25.34 -15.71
C THR A 52 -0.59 -24.15 -16.09
N THR A 53 -1.08 -23.27 -16.96
CA THR A 53 -0.36 -22.09 -17.41
C THR A 53 -0.07 -21.15 -16.24
N ARG A 54 1.20 -20.83 -16.08
CA ARG A 54 1.66 -19.86 -15.09
C ARG A 54 2.06 -18.58 -15.80
N PHE A 55 1.72 -17.46 -15.21
CA PHE A 55 2.07 -16.15 -15.71
C PHE A 55 2.58 -15.27 -14.59
N GLY A 56 3.33 -14.28 -14.95
CA GLY A 56 3.87 -13.28 -14.04
C GLY A 56 3.77 -11.89 -14.61
N LYS A 57 3.73 -10.91 -13.74
CA LYS A 57 3.76 -9.49 -14.08
C LYS A 57 4.57 -8.75 -13.05
N VAL A 58 5.32 -7.77 -13.48
CA VAL A 58 6.03 -6.81 -12.63
C VAL A 58 5.51 -5.42 -12.96
N MET A 59 5.15 -4.65 -11.94
CA MET A 59 4.62 -3.30 -12.05
C MET A 59 5.39 -2.38 -11.10
N PHE A 60 5.75 -1.22 -11.61
CA PHE A 60 6.16 -0.06 -10.83
C PHE A 60 5.00 0.94 -10.95
N ASP A 61 4.11 0.90 -9.96
CA ASP A 61 2.93 1.76 -9.95
C ASP A 61 3.33 3.21 -9.68
N GLN A 62 4.36 3.39 -8.87
CA GLN A 62 4.94 4.70 -8.58
C GLN A 62 6.48 4.62 -8.62
N LEU A 63 7.07 5.41 -9.47
CA LEU A 63 8.48 5.80 -9.45
C LEU A 63 8.46 7.32 -9.55
N GLU A 64 8.44 8.03 -8.43
CA GLU A 64 8.17 9.45 -8.44
C GLU A 64 9.15 10.25 -7.60
N TRP A 65 9.35 11.47 -8.04
CA TRP A 65 9.98 12.52 -7.29
C TRP A 65 8.90 13.40 -6.69
N ARG A 66 9.00 13.65 -5.38
CA ARG A 66 8.09 14.53 -4.63
C ARG A 66 8.85 15.75 -4.16
N ASP A 67 8.25 16.92 -4.33
CA ASP A 67 8.75 18.19 -3.87
C ASP A 67 7.71 18.83 -2.94
N GLY A 68 8.05 18.99 -1.67
CA GLY A 68 7.19 19.59 -0.64
C GLY A 68 7.54 21.04 -0.32
N GLY A 69 8.45 21.68 -1.06
CA GLY A 69 8.78 23.09 -0.89
C GLY A 69 9.68 23.43 0.29
N ALA A 70 10.13 22.47 1.08
CA ALA A 70 11.05 22.64 2.20
C ALA A 70 12.46 22.16 1.85
N ASP A 71 12.99 22.54 0.68
CA ASP A 71 14.36 22.24 0.17
C ASP A 71 14.79 20.76 0.18
N GLU A 72 13.90 19.84 0.55
CA GLU A 72 14.14 18.40 0.59
C GLU A 72 13.33 17.69 -0.49
N GLY A 73 14.01 17.26 -1.55
CA GLY A 73 13.42 16.37 -2.54
C GLY A 73 13.30 14.94 -1.98
N ARG A 74 12.20 14.26 -2.30
CA ARG A 74 11.94 12.88 -1.90
C ARG A 74 11.71 12.01 -3.12
N ALA A 75 12.44 10.89 -3.22
CA ALA A 75 12.11 9.84 -4.17
C ALA A 75 11.18 8.83 -3.48
N ALA A 76 10.09 8.48 -4.15
CA ALA A 76 9.17 7.47 -3.65
C ALA A 76 8.97 6.39 -4.71
N TRP A 77 8.80 5.14 -4.25
CA TRP A 77 8.48 4.02 -5.12
C TRP A 77 7.37 3.15 -4.51
N ASP A 78 6.56 2.61 -5.37
CA ASP A 78 5.61 1.53 -5.09
C ASP A 78 5.72 0.55 -6.27
N ALA A 79 6.21 -0.65 -5.98
CA ALA A 79 6.41 -1.67 -6.99
C ALA A 79 5.86 -3.01 -6.50
N GLN A 80 5.29 -3.76 -7.42
CA GLN A 80 4.74 -5.07 -7.13
C GLN A 80 4.95 -6.04 -8.28
N GLY A 81 5.01 -7.31 -7.95
CA GLY A 81 5.08 -8.36 -8.93
C GLY A 81 4.39 -9.61 -8.43
N TYR A 82 3.86 -10.39 -9.35
CA TYR A 82 3.28 -11.67 -9.02
C TYR A 82 3.67 -12.74 -10.02
N TYR A 83 3.63 -13.99 -9.54
CA TYR A 83 3.84 -15.17 -10.35
C TYR A 83 2.95 -16.32 -9.84
N GLY A 84 2.27 -17.00 -10.74
CA GLY A 84 1.42 -18.14 -10.39
C GLY A 84 0.39 -18.51 -11.44
N GLY A 85 -0.55 -19.36 -11.05
CA GLY A 85 -1.69 -19.77 -11.86
C GLY A 85 -2.88 -18.80 -11.70
N ASP A 86 -4.05 -19.24 -12.16
CA ASP A 86 -5.26 -18.40 -12.12
C ASP A 86 -5.74 -18.13 -10.69
N TYR A 87 -5.72 -19.12 -9.82
CA TYR A 87 -6.26 -19.01 -8.46
C TYR A 87 -5.22 -18.66 -7.41
N ASP A 88 -4.01 -19.21 -7.51
CA ASP A 88 -2.96 -19.05 -6.50
C ASP A 88 -1.74 -18.37 -7.11
N LYS A 89 -1.29 -17.28 -6.48
CA LYS A 89 -0.14 -16.49 -6.90
C LYS A 89 0.77 -16.15 -5.72
N LEU A 90 2.06 -16.20 -5.95
CA LEU A 90 3.02 -15.53 -5.09
C LEU A 90 3.08 -14.06 -5.48
N TRP A 91 2.91 -13.19 -4.53
CA TRP A 91 2.94 -11.75 -4.71
C TRP A 91 4.10 -11.14 -3.91
N ILE A 92 4.84 -10.26 -4.53
CA ILE A 92 5.90 -9.50 -3.87
C ILE A 92 5.57 -8.02 -4.07
N LYS A 93 5.50 -7.27 -2.96
CA LYS A 93 5.27 -5.82 -2.97
C LYS A 93 6.44 -5.13 -2.29
N THR A 94 6.83 -3.96 -2.75
CA THR A 94 7.83 -3.10 -2.09
C THR A 94 7.45 -1.65 -2.28
N GLU A 95 7.49 -0.93 -1.18
CA GLU A 95 7.24 0.51 -1.13
C GLU A 95 8.34 1.18 -0.35
N GLY A 96 8.61 2.45 -0.66
CA GLY A 96 9.54 3.20 0.16
C GLY A 96 9.69 4.65 -0.24
N LYS A 97 10.34 5.38 0.67
CA LYS A 97 10.63 6.81 0.53
C LYS A 97 12.09 7.06 0.86
N TYR A 98 12.79 7.71 -0.05
CA TYR A 98 14.17 8.14 0.10
C TYR A 98 14.24 9.67 0.11
N VAL A 99 14.84 10.26 1.13
CA VAL A 99 15.03 11.71 1.24
C VAL A 99 16.44 12.05 0.78
N THR A 100 16.56 13.01 -0.15
CA THR A 100 17.83 13.61 -0.50
C THR A 100 18.08 14.77 0.46
N GLY A 101 19.26 14.79 1.10
CA GLY A 101 19.64 15.88 2.01
C GLY A 101 19.56 17.25 1.32
N SER A 102 19.22 18.29 2.10
CA SER A 102 19.07 19.65 1.59
C SER A 102 20.35 20.14 0.88
N ARG A 103 20.18 20.87 -0.21
CA ARG A 103 21.29 21.46 -1.00
C ARG A 103 22.17 22.43 -0.20
N ASP A 104 21.67 22.92 0.94
CA ASP A 104 22.40 23.90 1.75
C ASP A 104 23.52 23.31 2.61
N ALA A 105 23.58 21.98 2.79
CA ALA A 105 24.70 21.34 3.48
C ALA A 105 26.05 21.48 2.72
N ALA A 106 26.01 21.73 1.42
CA ALA A 106 27.23 21.94 0.62
C ALA A 106 27.88 23.33 0.78
N SER A 107 27.13 24.33 1.26
CA SER A 107 27.63 25.71 1.48
C SER A 107 28.08 25.97 2.92
N ALA A 108 27.74 25.10 3.88
CA ALA A 108 28.06 25.30 5.29
C ALA A 108 29.39 24.64 5.74
N SER A 109 30.16 24.06 4.83
CA SER A 109 31.40 23.32 5.17
C SER A 109 32.62 24.22 5.42
N ASP A 110 32.49 25.55 5.45
CA ASP A 110 33.65 26.46 5.58
C ASP A 110 33.67 27.36 6.85
N ALA A 111 32.95 27.01 7.88
CA ALA A 111 33.08 27.71 9.18
C ALA A 111 32.97 26.78 10.38
N GLY A 112 34.13 26.21 10.78
CA GLY A 112 34.42 25.96 12.20
C GLY A 112 33.46 25.08 13.01
N GLY A 113 33.64 23.80 12.95
CA GLY A 113 33.56 22.89 14.12
C GLY A 113 32.41 23.03 15.12
N ARG A 114 31.25 22.47 14.81
CA ARG A 114 30.39 21.79 15.79
C ARG A 114 29.44 20.86 15.03
N VAL A 115 29.67 19.58 15.16
CA VAL A 115 28.77 18.53 14.66
C VAL A 115 27.52 18.57 15.52
N GLY A 116 26.50 19.33 15.09
CA GLY A 116 25.13 19.21 15.58
C GLY A 116 24.45 18.15 14.72
N ALA A 117 24.13 17.00 15.31
CA ALA A 117 23.27 16.02 14.68
C ALA A 117 21.92 16.67 14.34
N GLY A 118 21.62 16.86 13.05
CA GLY A 118 20.31 17.38 12.73
C GLY A 118 20.06 17.96 11.34
N ALA A 119 21.02 18.02 10.43
CA ALA A 119 20.76 18.59 9.12
C ALA A 119 21.23 17.66 7.99
N GLY A 120 20.27 17.15 7.21
CA GLY A 120 20.55 16.73 5.84
C GLY A 120 21.15 15.34 5.64
N ASP A 121 20.81 14.34 6.47
CA ASP A 121 21.23 12.97 6.16
C ASP A 121 20.31 12.38 5.09
N SER A 122 20.87 12.19 3.89
CA SER A 122 20.20 11.50 2.80
C SER A 122 20.08 10.02 3.12
N GLY A 123 18.89 9.45 3.00
CA GLY A 123 18.72 8.03 3.28
C GLY A 123 17.29 7.54 3.15
N ILE A 124 17.14 6.22 3.28
CA ILE A 124 15.83 5.58 3.34
C ILE A 124 15.14 6.00 4.63
N ARG A 125 13.98 6.63 4.51
CA ARG A 125 13.15 7.04 5.65
C ARG A 125 12.14 5.99 6.01
N ASP A 126 11.60 5.32 5.00
CA ASP A 126 10.64 4.24 5.16
C ASP A 126 10.72 3.35 3.94
N ALA A 127 10.87 2.07 4.15
CA ALA A 127 10.81 1.08 3.09
C ALA A 127 10.29 -0.25 3.65
N ASN A 128 9.56 -0.97 2.84
CA ASN A 128 9.10 -2.30 3.19
C ASN A 128 9.16 -3.25 1.99
N VAL A 129 9.22 -4.52 2.32
CA VAL A 129 9.04 -5.63 1.37
C VAL A 129 8.01 -6.59 1.95
N GLU A 130 7.01 -6.92 1.17
CA GLU A 130 5.98 -7.90 1.49
C GLU A 130 6.08 -9.09 0.55
N VAL A 131 5.99 -10.30 1.11
CA VAL A 131 5.89 -11.54 0.36
C VAL A 131 4.60 -12.22 0.79
N LEU A 132 3.65 -12.33 -0.14
CA LEU A 132 2.30 -12.73 0.13
C LEU A 132 1.88 -13.89 -0.79
N TRP A 133 1.26 -14.90 -0.23
CA TRP A 133 0.44 -15.82 -0.98
C TRP A 133 -0.92 -15.16 -1.22
N ASN A 134 -1.35 -15.14 -2.47
CA ASN A 134 -2.61 -14.55 -2.91
C ASN A 134 -3.50 -15.63 -3.49
N ARG A 135 -4.74 -15.71 -3.03
CA ARG A 135 -5.75 -16.63 -3.51
C ARG A 135 -7.01 -15.91 -3.93
N VAL A 136 -7.49 -16.22 -5.11
CA VAL A 136 -8.79 -15.76 -5.62
C VAL A 136 -9.89 -16.47 -4.85
N ILE A 137 -10.77 -15.72 -4.20
CA ILE A 137 -11.93 -16.21 -3.45
C ILE A 137 -13.25 -15.90 -4.16
N SER A 138 -13.26 -14.89 -5.02
CA SER A 138 -14.39 -14.51 -5.85
C SER A 138 -13.90 -13.84 -7.14
N PRO A 139 -14.75 -13.59 -8.15
CA PRO A 139 -14.35 -12.88 -9.36
C PRO A 139 -13.76 -11.48 -9.11
N TRP A 140 -14.05 -10.89 -7.96
CA TRP A 140 -13.67 -9.51 -7.63
C TRP A 140 -12.70 -9.41 -6.47
N TRP A 141 -12.53 -10.48 -5.67
CA TRP A 141 -11.78 -10.43 -4.42
C TRP A 141 -10.75 -11.54 -4.29
N ASN A 142 -9.61 -11.17 -3.76
CA ASN A 142 -8.52 -12.07 -3.40
C ASN A 142 -8.19 -11.92 -1.93
N VAL A 143 -7.85 -13.01 -1.27
CA VAL A 143 -7.24 -13.02 0.06
C VAL A 143 -5.74 -13.11 -0.09
N GLN A 144 -5.01 -12.40 0.76
CA GLN A 144 -3.56 -12.41 0.83
C GLN A 144 -3.09 -12.78 2.23
N ALA A 145 -2.05 -13.60 2.34
CA ALA A 145 -1.42 -13.94 3.61
C ALA A 145 0.09 -14.11 3.42
N GLY A 146 0.87 -13.63 4.37
CA GLY A 146 2.33 -13.74 4.26
C GLY A 146 3.09 -12.92 5.29
N GLY A 147 4.22 -12.36 4.89
CA GLY A 147 5.10 -11.57 5.76
C GLY A 147 5.51 -10.25 5.13
N ARG A 148 5.77 -9.30 6.01
CA ARG A 148 6.30 -7.97 5.69
C ARG A 148 7.54 -7.72 6.53
N GLN A 149 8.55 -7.13 5.91
CA GLN A 149 9.75 -6.63 6.55
C GLN A 149 9.86 -5.14 6.32
N ASP A 150 9.92 -4.36 7.41
CA ASP A 150 10.15 -2.92 7.36
C ASP A 150 11.63 -2.62 7.51
N PHE A 151 12.09 -1.64 6.75
CA PHE A 151 13.43 -1.08 6.76
C PHE A 151 13.36 0.43 6.93
N GLY A 152 14.31 1.03 7.63
CA GLY A 152 14.34 2.48 7.85
C GLY A 152 15.17 2.85 9.05
N PRO A 153 15.10 4.10 9.52
CA PRO A 153 15.73 4.52 10.76
C PRO A 153 15.19 3.71 11.94
N GLY A 154 16.07 3.15 12.73
CA GLY A 154 15.71 2.31 13.87
C GLY A 154 15.90 0.82 13.58
N GLN A 155 15.29 0.00 14.41
CA GLN A 155 15.37 -1.45 14.28
C GLN A 155 14.36 -1.95 13.24
N SER A 156 14.81 -2.77 12.30
CA SER A 156 13.92 -3.39 11.31
C SER A 156 12.86 -4.27 11.99
N ARG A 157 11.65 -4.29 11.43
CA ARG A 157 10.50 -4.98 12.02
C ARG A 157 9.95 -6.01 11.04
N THR A 158 9.61 -7.17 11.60
CA THR A 158 8.95 -8.26 10.86
C THR A 158 7.49 -8.37 11.29
N TRP A 159 6.62 -8.52 10.31
CA TRP A 159 5.18 -8.63 10.50
C TRP A 159 4.62 -9.84 9.75
N ALA A 160 3.70 -10.53 10.37
CA ALA A 160 2.78 -11.39 9.64
C ALA A 160 1.65 -10.51 9.09
N ALA A 161 1.25 -10.76 7.86
CA ALA A 161 0.27 -9.99 7.11
C ALA A 161 -0.88 -10.88 6.66
N VAL A 162 -2.12 -10.42 6.84
CA VAL A 162 -3.33 -11.01 6.27
C VAL A 162 -4.19 -9.89 5.73
N GLY A 163 -4.65 -10.02 4.50
CA GLY A 163 -5.42 -8.97 3.85
C GLY A 163 -6.38 -9.48 2.79
N ILE A 164 -7.17 -8.56 2.30
CA ILE A 164 -8.07 -8.73 1.18
C ILE A 164 -7.81 -7.61 0.16
N GLN A 165 -7.79 -7.96 -1.10
CA GLN A 165 -7.61 -7.02 -2.20
C GLN A 165 -8.59 -7.33 -3.31
N GLY A 166 -9.17 -6.31 -3.93
CA GLY A 166 -10.08 -6.53 -5.04
C GLY A 166 -10.71 -5.26 -5.58
N LEU A 167 -11.71 -5.47 -6.44
CA LEU A 167 -12.52 -4.40 -7.02
C LEU A 167 -13.82 -4.27 -6.23
N ALA A 168 -13.96 -3.18 -5.51
CA ALA A 168 -15.20 -2.79 -4.84
C ALA A 168 -16.25 -2.30 -5.88
N PRO A 169 -17.54 -2.19 -5.48
CA PRO A 169 -18.55 -1.62 -6.35
C PRO A 169 -18.11 -0.30 -6.97
N GLN A 170 -18.49 -0.05 -8.23
CA GLN A 170 -18.09 1.11 -9.03
C GLN A 170 -16.61 1.12 -9.45
N TRP A 171 -15.95 -0.04 -9.46
CA TRP A 171 -14.59 -0.23 -9.97
C TRP A 171 -13.48 0.43 -9.15
N PHE A 172 -13.72 0.67 -7.86
CA PHE A 172 -12.67 1.05 -6.93
C PHE A 172 -11.78 -0.14 -6.64
N GLU A 173 -10.49 -0.03 -6.88
CA GLU A 173 -9.53 -0.96 -6.31
C GLU A 173 -9.41 -0.67 -4.82
N ALA A 174 -9.60 -1.69 -4.01
CA ALA A 174 -9.52 -1.59 -2.55
C ALA A 174 -8.63 -2.70 -1.99
N GLU A 175 -7.82 -2.33 -1.02
CA GLU A 175 -6.98 -3.25 -0.25
C GLU A 175 -7.12 -2.94 1.23
N ALA A 176 -7.29 -3.98 2.05
CA ALA A 176 -7.28 -3.89 3.50
C ALA A 176 -6.37 -4.99 4.05
N THR A 177 -5.32 -4.63 4.76
CA THR A 177 -4.34 -5.57 5.31
C THR A 177 -4.13 -5.31 6.79
N VAL A 178 -4.15 -6.36 7.58
CA VAL A 178 -3.84 -6.35 9.02
C VAL A 178 -2.49 -7.01 9.23
N TYR A 179 -1.69 -6.40 10.09
CA TYR A 179 -0.35 -6.85 10.42
C TYR A 179 -0.23 -7.15 11.91
N THR A 180 0.54 -8.17 12.25
CA THR A 180 0.94 -8.47 13.62
C THR A 180 2.42 -8.80 13.68
N SER A 181 3.15 -8.21 14.62
CA SER A 181 4.57 -8.48 14.83
C SER A 181 4.78 -9.52 15.93
N ASP A 182 5.98 -10.06 16.00
CA ASP A 182 6.46 -10.96 17.05
C ASP A 182 6.42 -10.33 18.45
N GLU A 183 6.53 -9.00 18.54
CA GLU A 183 6.39 -8.24 19.78
C GLU A 183 4.93 -7.98 20.21
N GLY A 184 3.95 -8.56 19.51
CA GLY A 184 2.53 -8.37 19.78
C GLY A 184 2.01 -6.97 19.39
N ARG A 185 2.71 -6.26 18.52
CA ARG A 185 2.23 -5.01 17.93
C ARG A 185 1.26 -5.34 16.80
N THR A 186 0.26 -4.52 16.61
CA THR A 186 -0.72 -4.65 15.54
C THR A 186 -0.75 -3.39 14.70
N ALA A 187 -0.98 -3.55 13.40
CA ALA A 187 -1.20 -2.44 12.48
C ALA A 187 -2.26 -2.83 11.45
N ALA A 188 -2.87 -1.84 10.80
CA ALA A 188 -3.75 -2.05 9.67
C ALA A 188 -3.48 -0.99 8.62
N ARG A 189 -3.55 -1.37 7.34
CA ARG A 189 -3.44 -0.49 6.20
C ARG A 189 -4.66 -0.63 5.32
N LEU A 190 -5.19 0.49 4.91
CA LEU A 190 -6.29 0.57 3.95
C LEU A 190 -5.81 1.38 2.77
N LYS A 191 -5.91 0.82 1.56
CA LYS A 191 -5.63 1.51 0.29
C LYS A 191 -6.88 1.52 -0.57
N SER A 192 -7.09 2.60 -1.28
CA SER A 192 -8.12 2.70 -2.30
C SER A 192 -7.64 3.56 -3.45
N GLN A 193 -7.89 3.12 -4.67
CA GLN A 193 -7.60 3.89 -5.87
C GLN A 193 -8.68 3.69 -6.93
N TYR A 194 -8.75 4.66 -7.85
CA TYR A 194 -9.69 4.61 -8.96
C TYR A 194 -9.06 5.20 -10.21
N ASP A 195 -9.22 4.54 -11.35
CA ASP A 195 -8.75 5.03 -12.64
C ASP A 195 -9.90 5.67 -13.41
N LEU A 196 -9.96 7.01 -13.41
CA LEU A 196 -10.93 7.79 -14.17
C LEU A 196 -10.36 8.12 -15.55
N LEU A 197 -10.85 7.45 -16.59
CA LEU A 197 -10.43 7.70 -17.96
C LEU A 197 -11.07 9.01 -18.47
N LEU A 198 -10.28 10.09 -18.54
CA LEU A 198 -10.72 11.35 -19.14
C LEU A 198 -10.70 11.27 -20.66
N THR A 199 -9.73 10.54 -21.22
CA THR A 199 -9.63 10.18 -22.63
C THR A 199 -9.09 8.75 -22.73
N GLN A 200 -8.91 8.23 -23.94
CA GLN A 200 -8.31 6.89 -24.14
C GLN A 200 -6.85 6.77 -23.64
N ARG A 201 -6.18 7.89 -23.36
CA ARG A 201 -4.78 7.94 -22.92
C ARG A 201 -4.54 8.77 -21.68
N LEU A 202 -5.50 9.61 -21.31
CA LEU A 202 -5.39 10.49 -20.15
C LEU A 202 -6.25 9.95 -19.03
N VAL A 203 -5.62 9.56 -17.94
CA VAL A 203 -6.25 8.94 -16.78
C VAL A 203 -6.02 9.81 -15.55
N LEU A 204 -7.08 10.16 -14.85
CA LEU A 204 -7.03 10.81 -13.55
C LEU A 204 -7.17 9.72 -12.49
N GLN A 205 -6.17 9.61 -11.60
CA GLN A 205 -6.13 8.58 -10.58
C GLN A 205 -6.15 9.21 -9.18
N PRO A 206 -7.31 9.31 -8.54
CA PRO A 206 -7.40 9.53 -7.10
C PRO A 206 -6.92 8.27 -6.35
N PHE A 207 -6.21 8.51 -5.27
CA PHE A 207 -5.66 7.49 -4.38
C PHE A 207 -5.80 7.94 -2.93
N ALA A 208 -6.08 7.01 -2.03
CA ALA A 208 -6.08 7.22 -0.60
C ALA A 208 -5.47 6.02 0.13
N GLU A 209 -4.63 6.30 1.12
CA GLU A 209 -4.04 5.30 2.00
C GLU A 209 -4.13 5.77 3.44
N ALA A 210 -4.57 4.89 4.34
CA ALA A 210 -4.65 5.13 5.77
C ALA A 210 -3.89 4.05 6.53
N ASN A 211 -3.02 4.46 7.45
CA ASN A 211 -2.24 3.59 8.31
C ASN A 211 -2.69 3.73 9.77
N LEU A 212 -3.02 2.59 10.40
CA LEU A 212 -3.46 2.51 11.77
C LEU A 212 -2.52 1.61 12.57
N TYR A 213 -2.19 2.01 13.79
CA TYR A 213 -1.35 1.22 14.68
C TYR A 213 -2.02 1.02 16.03
N GLY A 214 -2.01 -0.22 16.53
CA GLY A 214 -2.61 -0.56 17.82
C GLY A 214 -1.82 -0.03 19.01
N ARG A 215 -0.53 0.23 18.85
CA ARG A 215 0.37 0.69 19.92
C ARG A 215 1.35 1.74 19.41
N SER A 216 1.65 2.74 20.23
CA SER A 216 2.67 3.74 19.94
C SER A 216 4.07 3.14 19.86
N ASP A 217 4.86 3.64 18.91
CA ASP A 217 6.26 3.34 18.69
C ASP A 217 7.07 4.63 18.47
N PRO A 218 7.50 5.31 19.54
CA PRO A 218 8.22 6.58 19.42
C PRO A 218 9.56 6.46 18.67
N ALA A 219 10.20 5.29 18.69
CA ALA A 219 11.46 5.05 17.98
C ALA A 219 11.28 5.18 16.46
N HIS A 220 10.08 4.90 15.95
CA HIS A 220 9.72 5.03 14.55
C HIS A 220 8.79 6.21 14.28
N GLN A 221 8.61 7.11 15.26
CA GLN A 221 7.73 8.28 15.20
C GLN A 221 6.26 7.94 14.94
N ILE A 222 5.80 6.79 15.43
CA ILE A 222 4.45 6.28 15.23
C ILE A 222 3.64 6.39 16.53
N GLY A 223 2.47 7.02 16.46
CA GLY A 223 1.47 7.05 17.51
C GLY A 223 0.46 5.90 17.38
N SER A 224 -0.32 5.63 18.42
CA SER A 224 -1.41 4.65 18.37
C SER A 224 -2.68 5.24 17.76
N GLY A 225 -3.49 4.40 17.13
CA GLY A 225 -4.70 4.77 16.40
C GLY A 225 -4.42 5.06 14.94
N LEU A 226 -5.18 5.97 14.31
CA LEU A 226 -4.90 6.47 12.97
C LEU A 226 -3.60 7.27 13.03
N ALA A 227 -2.57 6.77 12.37
CA ALA A 227 -1.25 7.40 12.36
C ALA A 227 -1.15 8.45 11.26
N ASP A 228 -1.50 8.06 10.05
CA ASP A 228 -1.43 8.95 8.89
C ASP A 228 -2.50 8.62 7.85
N LEU A 229 -2.78 9.59 7.00
CA LEU A 229 -3.63 9.50 5.82
C LEU A 229 -2.91 10.22 4.68
N GLU A 230 -2.63 9.49 3.61
CA GLU A 230 -2.15 10.03 2.34
C GLU A 230 -3.32 10.06 1.36
N VAL A 231 -3.59 11.22 0.77
CA VAL A 231 -4.55 11.38 -0.33
C VAL A 231 -3.81 12.02 -1.48
N SER A 232 -3.96 11.46 -2.66
CA SER A 232 -3.31 12.01 -3.84
C SER A 232 -4.20 11.94 -5.07
N VAL A 233 -3.91 12.83 -6.01
CA VAL A 233 -4.52 12.82 -7.34
C VAL A 233 -3.39 12.91 -8.36
N ARG A 234 -3.31 11.92 -9.22
CA ARG A 234 -2.30 11.82 -10.28
C ARG A 234 -2.97 11.91 -11.64
N LEU A 235 -2.41 12.72 -12.53
CA LEU A 235 -2.82 12.80 -13.92
C LEU A 235 -1.77 12.07 -14.76
N ARG A 236 -2.16 10.90 -15.26
CA ARG A 236 -1.30 9.97 -16.01
C ARG A 236 -1.60 10.04 -17.49
N TYR A 237 -0.55 10.12 -18.32
CA TYR A 237 -0.66 10.06 -19.76
C TYR A 237 -0.06 8.75 -20.30
N GLU A 238 -0.88 7.87 -20.83
CA GLU A 238 -0.45 6.59 -21.38
C GLU A 238 0.15 6.79 -22.78
N VAL A 239 1.48 6.98 -22.84
CA VAL A 239 2.23 6.98 -24.10
C VAL A 239 2.12 5.61 -24.75
N ARG A 240 2.32 4.57 -23.95
CA ARG A 240 1.97 3.18 -24.21
C ARG A 240 1.29 2.65 -22.96
N ARG A 241 0.60 1.52 -23.06
CA ARG A 241 -0.05 0.93 -21.88
C ARG A 241 0.98 0.55 -20.81
N GLU A 242 2.17 0.12 -21.24
CA GLU A 242 3.27 -0.30 -20.38
C GLU A 242 4.09 0.87 -19.82
N PHE A 243 3.95 2.07 -20.39
CA PHE A 243 4.75 3.25 -20.01
C PHE A 243 3.89 4.50 -19.97
N ALA A 244 3.74 5.06 -18.79
CA ALA A 244 2.89 6.22 -18.56
C ALA A 244 3.54 7.20 -17.58
N PRO A 245 4.08 8.36 -18.07
CA PRO A 245 4.45 9.47 -17.22
C PRO A 245 3.22 10.10 -16.57
N TYR A 246 3.40 10.66 -15.37
CA TYR A 246 2.35 11.37 -14.65
C TYR A 246 2.90 12.54 -13.85
N VAL A 247 1.98 13.44 -13.50
CA VAL A 247 2.18 14.48 -12.50
C VAL A 247 1.03 14.40 -11.51
N GLY A 248 1.26 14.84 -10.27
CA GLY A 248 0.25 14.72 -9.24
C GLY A 248 0.48 15.66 -8.07
N ILE A 249 -0.50 15.66 -7.20
CA ILE A 249 -0.48 16.35 -5.91
C ILE A 249 -0.71 15.30 -4.84
N VAL A 250 0.13 15.28 -3.82
CA VAL A 250 0.07 14.36 -2.68
C VAL A 250 -0.13 15.20 -1.42
N TRP A 251 -1.18 14.90 -0.68
CA TRP A 251 -1.44 15.47 0.61
C TRP A 251 -1.31 14.39 1.68
N LEU A 252 -0.39 14.60 2.60
CA LEU A 252 -0.14 13.73 3.75
C LEU A 252 -0.58 14.42 5.02
N ARG A 253 -1.30 13.73 5.88
CA ARG A 253 -1.66 14.21 7.21
C ARG A 253 -1.38 13.16 8.27
N ARG A 254 -0.66 13.57 9.31
CA ARG A 254 -0.40 12.78 10.51
C ARG A 254 -1.40 13.12 11.58
N PHE A 255 -1.80 12.14 12.40
CA PHE A 255 -2.83 12.29 13.41
C PHE A 255 -2.32 11.88 14.80
N GLY A 256 -2.99 12.39 15.84
CA GLY A 256 -2.77 11.98 17.24
C GLY A 256 -1.31 12.00 17.64
N GLY A 257 -0.87 10.94 18.31
CA GLY A 257 0.52 10.81 18.77
C GLY A 257 1.57 10.83 17.67
N THR A 258 1.24 10.41 16.44
CA THR A 258 2.15 10.52 15.29
C THR A 258 2.42 11.99 14.94
N ALA A 259 1.37 12.83 14.94
CA ALA A 259 1.51 14.25 14.69
C ALA A 259 2.31 14.94 15.82
N ASP A 260 2.10 14.54 17.06
CA ASP A 260 2.82 15.12 18.21
C ASP A 260 4.31 14.77 18.17
N LEU A 261 4.64 13.52 17.83
CA LEU A 261 6.03 13.07 17.65
C LEU A 261 6.70 13.78 16.47
N ALA A 262 6.00 13.95 15.35
CA ALA A 262 6.52 14.69 14.20
C ALA A 262 6.86 16.14 14.57
N ARG A 263 5.94 16.86 15.26
CA ARG A 263 6.19 18.24 15.74
C ARG A 263 7.34 18.31 16.75
N ALA A 264 7.44 17.33 17.65
CA ALA A 264 8.54 17.27 18.60
C ALA A 264 9.92 17.08 17.92
N ALA A 265 9.92 16.44 16.74
CA ALA A 265 11.10 16.29 15.90
C ALA A 265 11.35 17.50 14.96
N GLY A 266 10.53 18.55 15.05
CA GLY A 266 10.67 19.76 14.21
C GLY A 266 9.99 19.65 12.83
N GLY A 267 9.21 18.59 12.59
CA GLY A 267 8.46 18.41 11.35
C GLY A 267 7.00 18.85 11.46
N ASP A 268 6.32 18.88 10.31
CA ASP A 268 4.92 19.27 10.20
C ASP A 268 3.98 18.06 10.33
N ALA A 269 2.77 18.31 10.83
CA ALA A 269 1.71 17.30 10.91
C ALA A 269 0.98 17.08 9.57
N HIS A 270 1.21 17.93 8.59
CA HIS A 270 0.65 17.84 7.24
C HIS A 270 1.67 18.32 6.23
N ASP A 271 1.70 17.67 5.09
CA ASP A 271 2.56 18.00 3.96
C ASP A 271 1.71 18.05 2.69
N LEU A 272 2.01 18.98 1.80
CA LEU A 272 1.46 19.05 0.45
C LEU A 272 2.64 19.01 -0.52
N GLU A 273 2.69 17.97 -1.34
CA GLU A 273 3.82 17.71 -2.23
C GLU A 273 3.35 17.68 -3.68
N LEU A 274 4.17 18.22 -4.57
CA LEU A 274 4.03 18.00 -6.01
C LEU A 274 4.81 16.74 -6.38
N ALA A 275 4.17 15.84 -7.10
CA ALA A 275 4.78 14.59 -7.58
C ALA A 275 4.92 14.60 -9.09
N ALA A 276 6.04 14.09 -9.58
CA ALA A 276 6.25 13.77 -10.98
C ALA A 276 6.91 12.41 -11.10
N GLY A 277 6.38 11.53 -11.93
CA GLY A 277 6.85 10.15 -11.95
C GLY A 277 6.46 9.38 -13.20
N LEU A 278 6.74 8.09 -13.12
CA LEU A 278 6.51 7.11 -14.17
C LEU A 278 5.78 5.90 -13.59
N ARG A 279 4.81 5.39 -14.33
CA ARG A 279 4.25 4.05 -14.16
C ARG A 279 4.74 3.17 -15.29
N VAL A 280 5.29 2.00 -14.92
CA VAL A 280 5.84 1.03 -15.90
C VAL A 280 5.43 -0.38 -15.48
N TRP A 281 5.10 -1.24 -16.45
CA TRP A 281 4.86 -2.65 -16.19
C TRP A 281 5.35 -3.55 -17.34
N PHE A 282 5.67 -4.80 -16.98
CA PHE A 282 6.20 -5.81 -17.89
C PHE A 282 5.49 -7.15 -17.71
#